data_5c2e12e77878a7bb31e43641e0f4796c
#
_entry.id   5c2e12e77878a7bb31e43641e0f4796c
#
_cell.length_a   1.000
_cell.length_b   1.000
_cell.length_c   1.000
_cell.angle_alpha   90.00
_cell.angle_beta   90.00
_cell.angle_gamma   90.00
#
_symmetry.space_group_name_H-M   'P 1'
#
loop_
_entity.id
_entity.type
_entity.pdbx_description
1 polymer ?
#
loop_
_entity_poly.entity_id
_entity_poly.type
_entity_poly.pdbx_seq_one_letter_code
_entity_poly.pdbx_strand_id
1 'polypeptide(L)'
;MTQFLIRRFIRHPNDPQDPAIRTAYGNLASGVGMACNLLLCLGKLLAGTLFGSIAIMADALNNLSDASSNVVSLIGFRLAAKAPDAEHPYGHARYEYLAGLVVSVTILGIGFSLLKESVVKVFHPTPVAFSWLSVGVLAASILVKLWMSGFNRTIGRTIGSETLMATAA
;
A
#
# COMPACT_ATOMS: atom_id res chain seq x y z
N MET A 1 -5.88 -2.04 17.31
CA MET A 1 -5.66 -3.06 16.28
C MET A 1 -4.18 -3.20 15.90
N THR A 2 -3.45 -2.12 15.63
CA THR A 2 -2.01 -2.17 15.26
C THR A 2 -1.16 -2.96 16.27
N GLN A 3 -1.23 -2.65 17.55
CA GLN A 3 -0.49 -3.34 18.62
C GLN A 3 -0.85 -4.84 18.73
N PHE A 4 -2.11 -5.20 18.47
CA PHE A 4 -2.56 -6.57 18.46
C PHE A 4 -1.92 -7.38 17.33
N LEU A 5 -1.89 -6.82 16.11
CA LEU A 5 -1.25 -7.45 14.95
C LEU A 5 0.26 -7.61 15.18
N ILE A 6 0.93 -6.58 15.69
CA ILE A 6 2.36 -6.64 16.00
C ILE A 6 2.64 -7.78 17.00
N ARG A 7 1.94 -7.82 18.13
CA ARG A 7 2.14 -8.85 19.15
C ARG A 7 1.80 -10.27 18.66
N ARG A 8 0.86 -10.41 17.71
CA ARG A 8 0.41 -11.71 17.21
C ARG A 8 1.39 -12.30 16.18
N PHE A 9 2.04 -11.46 15.38
CA PHE A 9 2.86 -11.88 14.24
C PHE A 9 4.35 -11.67 14.42
N ILE A 10 4.79 -10.81 15.36
CA ILE A 10 6.20 -10.51 15.57
C ILE A 10 6.64 -11.09 16.92
N ARG A 11 7.62 -12.00 16.85
CA ARG A 11 8.30 -12.52 18.04
C ARG A 11 9.34 -11.48 18.49
N HIS A 12 9.32 -11.10 19.77
CA HIS A 12 10.26 -10.14 20.36
C HIS A 12 10.26 -8.74 19.70
N PRO A 13 9.13 -8.00 19.77
CA PRO A 13 9.01 -6.69 19.11
C PRO A 13 9.88 -5.59 19.71
N ASN A 14 10.74 -5.91 20.69
CA ASN A 14 11.47 -4.93 21.50
C ASN A 14 12.83 -4.49 20.91
N ASP A 15 13.28 -5.13 19.82
CA ASP A 15 14.52 -4.75 19.13
C ASP A 15 14.28 -4.49 17.62
N PRO A 16 13.76 -3.30 17.27
CA PRO A 16 13.47 -2.96 15.87
C PRO A 16 14.74 -2.76 15.01
N GLN A 17 15.93 -2.74 15.61
CA GLN A 17 17.20 -2.62 14.89
C GLN A 17 17.74 -3.98 14.42
N ASP A 18 17.25 -5.08 14.98
CA ASP A 18 17.60 -6.42 14.49
C ASP A 18 17.06 -6.60 13.05
N PRO A 19 17.92 -6.94 12.07
CA PRO A 19 17.52 -7.12 10.67
C PRO A 19 16.38 -8.11 10.47
N ALA A 20 16.31 -9.19 11.27
CA ALA A 20 15.27 -10.19 11.19
C ALA A 20 13.93 -9.63 11.68
N ILE A 21 13.95 -8.89 12.78
CA ILE A 21 12.76 -8.23 13.34
C ILE A 21 12.28 -7.12 12.40
N ARG A 22 13.21 -6.30 11.89
CA ARG A 22 12.90 -5.28 10.88
C ARG A 22 12.20 -5.86 9.67
N THR A 23 12.71 -6.98 9.13
CA THR A 23 12.09 -7.69 8.01
C THR A 23 10.70 -8.22 8.37
N ALA A 24 10.51 -8.74 9.58
CA ALA A 24 9.21 -9.21 10.04
C ALA A 24 8.17 -8.07 10.09
N TYR A 25 8.56 -6.88 10.54
CA TYR A 25 7.72 -5.68 10.51
C TYR A 25 7.37 -5.27 9.08
N GLY A 26 8.35 -5.24 8.17
CA GLY A 26 8.14 -4.93 6.75
C GLY A 26 7.21 -5.92 6.06
N ASN A 27 7.42 -7.22 6.28
CA ASN A 27 6.57 -8.27 5.75
C ASN A 27 5.14 -8.19 6.29
N LEU A 28 4.97 -7.89 7.59
CA LEU A 28 3.65 -7.71 8.19
C LEU A 28 2.92 -6.50 7.58
N ALA A 29 3.59 -5.36 7.48
CA ALA A 29 3.00 -4.14 6.92
C ALA A 29 2.59 -4.33 5.45
N SER A 30 3.51 -4.84 4.63
CA SER A 30 3.24 -5.10 3.21
C SER A 30 2.15 -6.17 3.02
N GLY A 31 2.16 -7.23 3.82
CA GLY A 31 1.14 -8.31 3.77
C GLY A 31 -0.25 -7.81 4.16
N VAL A 32 -0.37 -7.03 5.23
CA VAL A 32 -1.64 -6.42 5.65
C VAL A 32 -2.12 -5.42 4.60
N GLY A 33 -1.23 -4.58 4.09
CA GLY A 33 -1.54 -3.62 3.01
C GLY A 33 -2.07 -4.32 1.76
N MET A 34 -1.38 -5.37 1.31
CA MET A 34 -1.80 -6.17 0.16
C MET A 34 -3.17 -6.81 0.40
N ALA A 35 -3.39 -7.44 1.55
CA ALA A 35 -4.66 -8.08 1.87
C ALA A 35 -5.82 -7.08 1.90
N CYS A 36 -5.65 -5.93 2.55
CA CYS A 36 -6.68 -4.88 2.61
C CYS A 36 -6.99 -4.33 1.21
N ASN A 37 -5.99 -4.04 0.39
CA ASN A 37 -6.20 -3.52 -0.96
C ASN A 37 -6.86 -4.55 -1.88
N LEU A 38 -6.53 -5.83 -1.77
CA LEU A 38 -7.21 -6.90 -2.51
C LEU A 38 -8.68 -7.05 -2.06
N LEU A 39 -8.94 -6.99 -0.75
CA LEU A 39 -10.32 -7.04 -0.24
C LEU A 39 -11.14 -5.82 -0.70
N LEU A 40 -10.56 -4.62 -0.68
CA LEU A 40 -11.20 -3.42 -1.22
C LEU A 40 -11.44 -3.54 -2.73
N CYS A 41 -10.48 -4.05 -3.49
CA CYS A 41 -10.60 -4.28 -4.92
C CYS A 41 -11.76 -5.25 -5.21
N LEU A 42 -11.78 -6.41 -4.57
CA LEU A 42 -12.84 -7.41 -4.76
C LEU A 42 -14.22 -6.88 -4.34
N GLY A 43 -14.30 -6.23 -3.17
CA GLY A 43 -15.55 -5.63 -2.70
C GLY A 43 -16.10 -4.57 -3.66
N LYS A 44 -15.22 -3.71 -4.21
CA LYS A 44 -15.61 -2.70 -5.20
C LYS A 44 -15.97 -3.30 -6.55
N LEU A 45 -15.26 -4.33 -7.02
CA LEU A 45 -15.64 -5.04 -8.25
C LEU A 45 -17.02 -5.67 -8.12
N LEU A 46 -17.28 -6.35 -7.01
CA LEU A 46 -18.60 -6.92 -6.73
C LEU A 46 -19.69 -5.85 -6.66
N ALA A 47 -19.46 -4.79 -5.89
CA ALA A 47 -20.41 -3.68 -5.81
C ALA A 47 -20.62 -3.00 -7.18
N GLY A 48 -19.54 -2.73 -7.91
CA GLY A 48 -19.61 -2.10 -9.24
C GLY A 48 -20.36 -2.94 -10.25
N THR A 49 -20.16 -4.26 -10.26
CA THR A 49 -20.90 -5.18 -11.17
C THR A 49 -22.37 -5.34 -10.78
N LEU A 50 -22.67 -5.53 -9.49
CA LEU A 50 -24.03 -5.70 -9.01
C LEU A 50 -24.91 -4.46 -9.22
N PHE A 51 -24.31 -3.27 -9.11
CA PHE A 51 -25.04 -2.00 -9.22
C PHE A 51 -24.77 -1.26 -10.53
N GLY A 52 -24.03 -1.86 -11.46
CA GLY A 52 -23.75 -1.29 -12.78
C GLY A 52 -22.92 0.01 -12.74
N SER A 53 -22.09 0.21 -11.70
CA SER A 53 -21.31 1.44 -11.51
C SER A 53 -19.89 1.30 -12.05
N ILE A 54 -19.65 1.84 -13.24
CA ILE A 54 -18.30 1.88 -13.87
C ILE A 54 -17.33 2.66 -13.01
N ALA A 55 -17.78 3.71 -12.31
CA ALA A 55 -16.95 4.52 -11.43
C ALA A 55 -16.38 3.69 -10.24
N ILE A 56 -17.21 2.85 -9.61
CA ILE A 56 -16.76 1.95 -8.53
C ILE A 56 -15.80 0.89 -9.08
N MET A 57 -16.06 0.37 -10.28
CA MET A 57 -15.17 -0.61 -10.92
C MET A 57 -13.81 0.01 -11.26
N ALA A 58 -13.79 1.23 -11.78
CA ALA A 58 -12.55 1.96 -12.05
C ALA A 58 -11.75 2.21 -10.76
N ASP A 59 -12.42 2.56 -9.66
CA ASP A 59 -11.77 2.76 -8.35
C ASP A 59 -11.23 1.44 -7.76
N ALA A 60 -11.80 0.29 -8.13
CA ALA A 60 -11.23 -1.01 -7.77
C ALA A 60 -9.84 -1.24 -8.38
N LEU A 61 -9.57 -0.74 -9.59
CA LEU A 61 -8.26 -0.82 -10.23
C LEU A 61 -7.19 -0.02 -9.47
N ASN A 62 -7.56 1.10 -8.86
CA ASN A 62 -6.65 1.86 -7.99
C ASN A 62 -6.20 1.01 -6.81
N ASN A 63 -7.11 0.28 -6.16
CA ASN A 63 -6.74 -0.60 -5.06
C ASN A 63 -5.86 -1.78 -5.52
N LEU A 64 -6.01 -2.25 -6.76
CA LEU A 64 -5.13 -3.26 -7.34
C LEU A 64 -3.71 -2.71 -7.55
N SER A 65 -3.59 -1.47 -8.01
CA SER A 65 -2.30 -0.76 -8.14
C SER A 65 -1.62 -0.58 -6.77
N ASP A 66 -2.39 -0.22 -5.73
CA ASP A 66 -1.88 -0.12 -4.36
C ASP A 66 -1.42 -1.49 -3.82
N ALA A 67 -2.15 -2.57 -4.14
CA ALA A 67 -1.72 -3.93 -3.80
C ALA A 67 -0.40 -4.28 -4.48
N SER A 68 -0.19 -3.88 -5.74
CA SER A 68 1.06 -4.08 -6.47
C SER A 68 2.24 -3.35 -5.80
N SER A 69 2.05 -2.14 -5.33
CA SER A 69 3.07 -1.39 -4.56
C SER A 69 3.45 -2.12 -3.26
N ASN A 70 2.48 -2.73 -2.58
CA ASN A 70 2.75 -3.56 -1.41
C ASN A 70 3.55 -4.84 -1.75
N VAL A 71 3.34 -5.43 -2.94
CA VAL A 71 4.15 -6.56 -3.42
C VAL A 71 5.60 -6.13 -3.63
N VAL A 72 5.84 -4.96 -4.25
CA VAL A 72 7.19 -4.40 -4.44
C VAL A 72 7.87 -4.20 -3.08
N SER A 73 7.17 -3.62 -2.11
CA SER A 73 7.69 -3.42 -0.75
C SER A 73 8.03 -4.76 -0.08
N LEU A 74 7.15 -5.76 -0.20
CA LEU A 74 7.38 -7.10 0.36
C LEU A 74 8.64 -7.77 -0.24
N ILE A 75 8.82 -7.68 -1.56
CA ILE A 75 10.01 -8.19 -2.25
C ILE A 75 11.24 -7.44 -1.76
N GLY A 76 11.18 -6.11 -1.66
CA GLY A 76 12.27 -5.28 -1.17
C GLY A 76 12.75 -5.69 0.23
N PHE A 77 11.83 -5.87 1.17
CA PHE A 77 12.16 -6.34 2.52
C PHE A 77 12.77 -7.74 2.54
N ARG A 78 12.23 -8.67 1.72
CA ARG A 78 12.77 -10.03 1.63
C ARG A 78 14.16 -10.07 1.01
N LEU A 79 14.41 -9.28 -0.02
CA LEU A 79 15.73 -9.18 -0.63
C LEU A 79 16.73 -8.51 0.30
N ALA A 80 16.32 -7.43 0.99
CA ALA A 80 17.17 -6.73 1.96
C ALA A 80 17.61 -7.62 3.13
N ALA A 81 16.83 -8.64 3.48
CA ALA A 81 17.13 -9.59 4.54
C ALA A 81 18.16 -10.67 4.17
N LYS A 82 18.57 -10.77 2.91
CA LYS A 82 19.57 -11.76 2.51
C LYS A 82 20.93 -11.44 3.13
N ALA A 83 21.61 -12.49 3.59
CA ALA A 83 22.98 -12.39 4.09
C ALA A 83 23.95 -11.91 2.99
N PRO A 84 25.10 -11.35 3.36
CA PRO A 84 26.18 -11.06 2.42
C PRO A 84 26.59 -12.29 1.63
N ASP A 85 26.90 -12.11 0.35
CA ASP A 85 27.41 -13.10 -0.57
C ASP A 85 28.67 -12.60 -1.31
N ALA A 86 29.23 -13.41 -2.20
CA ALA A 86 30.45 -13.07 -2.93
C ALA A 86 30.27 -11.83 -3.85
N GLU A 87 29.07 -11.61 -4.37
CA GLU A 87 28.76 -10.47 -5.24
C GLU A 87 28.37 -9.22 -4.42
N HIS A 88 27.82 -9.42 -3.22
CA HIS A 88 27.38 -8.35 -2.31
C HIS A 88 28.01 -8.50 -0.90
N PRO A 89 29.32 -8.21 -0.75
CA PRO A 89 30.04 -8.40 0.52
C PRO A 89 29.48 -7.57 1.70
N TYR A 90 28.85 -6.44 1.39
CA TYR A 90 28.22 -5.54 2.38
C TYR A 90 26.75 -5.86 2.65
N GLY A 91 26.25 -6.99 2.10
CA GLY A 91 24.86 -7.41 2.25
C GLY A 91 23.88 -6.70 1.29
N HIS A 92 22.62 -7.01 1.47
CA HIS A 92 21.54 -6.68 0.55
C HIS A 92 20.61 -5.56 1.06
N ALA A 93 20.92 -4.89 2.17
CA ALA A 93 20.04 -3.90 2.81
C ALA A 93 19.57 -2.76 1.87
N ARG A 94 20.35 -2.44 0.84
CA ARG A 94 20.01 -1.41 -0.15
C ARG A 94 18.77 -1.73 -1.00
N TYR A 95 18.36 -3.00 -1.09
CA TYR A 95 17.14 -3.38 -1.83
C TYR A 95 15.86 -2.77 -1.22
N GLU A 96 15.84 -2.45 0.07
CA GLU A 96 14.74 -1.72 0.70
C GLU A 96 14.61 -0.30 0.10
N TYR A 97 15.71 0.41 -0.06
CA TYR A 97 15.70 1.76 -0.66
C TYR A 97 15.32 1.72 -2.15
N LEU A 98 15.77 0.70 -2.88
CA LEU A 98 15.36 0.51 -4.28
C LEU A 98 13.86 0.22 -4.39
N ALA A 99 13.31 -0.60 -3.51
CA ALA A 99 11.87 -0.83 -3.45
C ALA A 99 11.10 0.46 -3.12
N GLY A 100 11.59 1.24 -2.15
CA GLY A 100 11.03 2.56 -1.83
C GLY A 100 11.06 3.52 -3.02
N LEU A 101 12.15 3.55 -3.78
CA LEU A 101 12.25 4.35 -5.01
C LEU A 101 11.21 3.92 -6.04
N VAL A 102 11.07 2.63 -6.31
CA VAL A 102 10.08 2.09 -7.26
C VAL A 102 8.66 2.47 -6.83
N VAL A 103 8.33 2.31 -5.55
CA VAL A 103 7.02 2.71 -4.99
C VAL A 103 6.79 4.21 -5.17
N SER A 104 7.78 5.04 -4.83
CA SER A 104 7.66 6.51 -4.96
C SER A 104 7.47 6.96 -6.41
N VAL A 105 8.20 6.38 -7.36
CA VAL A 105 8.05 6.67 -8.80
C VAL A 105 6.66 6.24 -9.28
N THR A 106 6.15 5.09 -8.80
CA THR A 106 4.81 4.61 -9.13
C THR A 106 3.74 5.58 -8.64
N ILE A 107 3.85 6.05 -7.38
CA ILE A 107 2.92 7.03 -6.79
C ILE A 107 2.95 8.34 -7.58
N LEU A 108 4.13 8.84 -7.95
CA LEU A 108 4.26 10.03 -8.79
C LEU A 108 3.61 9.84 -10.15
N GLY A 109 3.81 8.69 -10.81
CA GLY A 109 3.19 8.38 -12.10
C GLY A 109 1.66 8.36 -12.02
N ILE A 110 1.10 7.75 -10.98
CA ILE A 110 -0.35 7.75 -10.72
C ILE A 110 -0.84 9.18 -10.47
N GLY A 111 -0.13 9.96 -9.66
CA GLY A 111 -0.45 11.35 -9.37
C GLY A 111 -0.50 12.22 -10.63
N PHE A 112 0.49 12.08 -11.54
CA PHE A 112 0.49 12.74 -12.85
C PHE A 112 -0.69 12.33 -13.72
N SER A 113 -1.04 11.05 -13.75
CA SER A 113 -2.19 10.55 -14.51
C SER A 113 -3.49 11.14 -14.00
N LEU A 114 -3.68 11.16 -12.67
CA LEU A 114 -4.86 11.76 -12.03
C LEU A 114 -4.95 13.27 -12.28
N LEU A 115 -3.82 13.98 -12.23
CA LEU A 115 -3.77 15.42 -12.54
C LEU A 115 -4.21 15.67 -13.98
N LYS A 116 -3.64 14.94 -14.95
CA LYS A 116 -4.04 15.02 -16.36
C LYS A 116 -5.53 14.77 -16.56
N GLU A 117 -6.04 13.71 -15.95
CA GLU A 117 -7.48 13.35 -16.03
C GLU A 117 -8.38 14.42 -15.42
N SER A 118 -7.96 15.00 -14.30
CA SER A 118 -8.68 16.10 -13.64
C SER A 118 -8.74 17.33 -14.52
N VAL A 119 -7.62 17.72 -15.14
CA VAL A 119 -7.58 18.85 -16.09
C VAL A 119 -8.51 18.60 -17.28
N VAL A 120 -8.47 17.39 -17.87
CA VAL A 120 -9.36 17.04 -18.99
C VAL A 120 -10.83 17.13 -18.57
N LYS A 121 -11.19 16.66 -17.37
CA LYS A 121 -12.56 16.70 -16.85
C LYS A 121 -13.07 18.12 -16.57
N VAL A 122 -12.18 19.07 -16.29
CA VAL A 122 -12.55 20.49 -16.15
C VAL A 122 -13.01 21.06 -17.51
N PHE A 123 -12.33 20.73 -18.60
CA PHE A 123 -12.67 21.20 -19.94
C PHE A 123 -13.76 20.39 -20.63
N HIS A 124 -13.88 19.11 -20.28
CA HIS A 124 -14.87 18.17 -20.83
C HIS A 124 -15.61 17.46 -19.70
N PRO A 125 -16.54 18.16 -19.01
CA PRO A 125 -17.26 17.57 -17.88
C PRO A 125 -18.12 16.39 -18.33
N THR A 126 -17.94 15.25 -17.66
CA THR A 126 -18.80 14.08 -17.82
C THR A 126 -19.84 14.05 -16.70
N PRO A 127 -21.13 13.74 -17.02
CA PRO A 127 -22.15 13.65 -15.97
C PRO A 127 -21.78 12.53 -14.98
N VAL A 128 -21.79 12.86 -13.71
CA VAL A 128 -21.55 11.91 -12.63
C VAL A 128 -22.88 11.34 -12.17
N ALA A 129 -23.10 10.05 -12.34
CA ALA A 129 -24.25 9.36 -11.78
C ALA A 129 -24.12 9.29 -10.25
N PHE A 130 -24.91 10.09 -9.55
CA PHE A 130 -24.95 10.07 -8.09
C PHE A 130 -25.66 8.81 -7.59
N SER A 131 -25.05 8.10 -6.64
CA SER A 131 -25.66 6.99 -5.95
C SER A 131 -25.23 6.97 -4.48
N TRP A 132 -26.19 6.89 -3.57
CA TRP A 132 -25.93 6.73 -2.14
C TRP A 132 -25.09 5.51 -1.82
N LEU A 133 -25.23 4.46 -2.61
CA LEU A 133 -24.38 3.27 -2.49
C LEU A 133 -22.91 3.59 -2.80
N SER A 134 -22.66 4.32 -3.90
CA SER A 134 -21.29 4.74 -4.25
C SER A 134 -20.65 5.55 -3.12
N VAL A 135 -21.42 6.45 -2.51
CA VAL A 135 -20.96 7.23 -1.33
C VAL A 135 -20.62 6.31 -0.17
N GLY A 136 -21.46 5.32 0.12
CA GLY A 136 -21.20 4.35 1.20
C GLY A 136 -19.94 3.51 0.97
N VAL A 137 -19.75 3.00 -0.26
CA VAL A 137 -18.55 2.21 -0.64
C VAL A 137 -17.29 3.06 -0.56
N LEU A 138 -17.35 4.31 -1.03
CA LEU A 138 -16.23 5.24 -0.94
C LEU A 138 -15.89 5.58 0.51
N ALA A 139 -16.89 5.89 1.34
CA ALA A 139 -16.69 6.20 2.76
C ALA A 139 -16.05 5.02 3.50
N ALA A 140 -16.53 3.79 3.29
CA ALA A 140 -15.93 2.58 3.86
C ALA A 140 -14.47 2.40 3.40
N SER A 141 -14.20 2.64 2.12
CA SER A 141 -12.85 2.56 1.57
C SER A 141 -11.90 3.60 2.19
N ILE A 142 -12.37 4.82 2.38
CA ILE A 142 -11.60 5.89 3.04
C ILE A 142 -11.24 5.49 4.47
N LEU A 143 -12.18 4.97 5.24
CA LEU A 143 -11.92 4.52 6.62
C LEU A 143 -10.86 3.41 6.67
N VAL A 144 -10.93 2.42 5.78
CA VAL A 144 -9.91 1.36 5.69
C VAL A 144 -8.55 1.94 5.31
N LYS A 145 -8.50 2.83 4.32
CA LYS A 145 -7.24 3.48 3.90
C LYS A 145 -6.62 4.36 4.98
N LEU A 146 -7.41 5.12 5.70
CA LEU A 146 -6.94 5.90 6.85
C LEU A 146 -6.35 5.01 7.95
N TRP A 147 -7.00 3.89 8.23
CA TRP A 147 -6.46 2.92 9.17
C TRP A 147 -5.13 2.32 8.66
N MET A 148 -5.05 1.93 7.38
CA MET A 148 -3.83 1.41 6.76
C MET A 148 -2.69 2.42 6.78
N SER A 149 -2.97 3.69 6.45
CA SER A 149 -1.99 4.78 6.53
C SER A 149 -1.43 4.92 7.95
N GLY A 150 -2.30 4.98 8.96
CA GLY A 150 -1.88 5.02 10.37
C GLY A 150 -1.07 3.78 10.79
N PHE A 151 -1.44 2.60 10.30
CA PHE A 151 -0.74 1.35 10.54
C PHE A 151 0.67 1.35 9.93
N ASN A 152 0.78 1.67 8.63
CA ASN A 152 2.06 1.75 7.92
C ASN A 152 2.98 2.84 8.51
N ARG A 153 2.40 4.00 8.85
CA ARG A 153 3.16 5.10 9.48
C ARG A 153 3.72 4.71 10.84
N THR A 154 2.94 3.98 11.64
CA THR A 154 3.39 3.49 12.95
C THR A 154 4.55 2.51 12.79
N ILE A 155 4.42 1.53 11.91
CA ILE A 155 5.48 0.55 11.65
C ILE A 155 6.69 1.22 11.00
N GLY A 156 6.49 2.03 9.96
CA GLY A 156 7.55 2.74 9.26
C GLY A 156 8.43 3.58 10.20
N ARG A 157 7.81 4.29 11.15
CA ARG A 157 8.53 5.03 12.19
C ARG A 157 9.28 4.11 13.14
N THR A 158 8.69 2.98 13.52
CA THR A 158 9.31 2.04 14.46
C THR A 158 10.59 1.45 13.90
N ILE A 159 10.62 1.10 12.61
CA ILE A 159 11.79 0.48 11.96
C ILE A 159 12.60 1.46 11.10
N GLY A 160 12.24 2.75 11.04
CA GLY A 160 12.92 3.75 10.21
C GLY A 160 12.87 3.43 8.71
N SER A 161 11.72 2.94 8.19
CA SER A 161 11.58 2.54 6.78
C SER A 161 10.96 3.65 5.93
N GLU A 162 11.74 4.20 5.01
CA GLU A 162 11.30 5.17 4.01
C GLU A 162 10.23 4.57 3.08
N THR A 163 10.38 3.29 2.73
CA THR A 163 9.42 2.56 1.88
C THR A 163 8.03 2.52 2.49
N LEU A 164 7.92 2.19 3.79
CA LEU A 164 6.64 2.17 4.49
C LEU A 164 6.07 3.57 4.73
N MET A 165 6.95 4.57 4.90
CA MET A 165 6.50 5.96 4.99
C MET A 165 5.93 6.45 3.66
N ALA A 166 6.52 6.08 2.52
CA ALA A 166 5.99 6.39 1.20
C ALA A 166 4.62 5.73 0.95
N THR A 167 4.43 4.47 1.38
CA THR A 167 3.13 3.78 1.26
C THR A 167 2.07 4.28 2.25
N ALA A 168 2.47 5.06 3.26
CA ALA A 168 1.56 5.66 4.25
C ALA A 168 1.06 7.06 3.85
N ALA A 169 1.63 7.66 2.82
CA ALA A 169 1.23 8.98 2.31
C ALA A 169 -0.04 8.89 1.50
#